data_7f1f43079063929668e3f14ae82fc470
#
_entry.id   7f1f43079063929668e3f14ae82fc470
#
_cell.length_a   1.000
_cell.length_b   1.000
_cell.length_c   1.000
_cell.angle_alpha   90.00
_cell.angle_beta   90.00
_cell.angle_gamma   90.00
#
_symmetry.space_group_name_H-M   'P 1'
#
loop_
_entity.id
_entity.type
_entity.pdbx_description
1 polymer ?
#
loop_
_entity_poly.entity_id
_entity_poly.type
_entity_poly.pdbx_seq_one_letter_code
_entity_poly.pdbx_strand_id
1 'polypeptide(L)'
;MVSLYIAGVEAVLPSDFATEIKMENSFFTKNGEYTYEFKLPLNNPTNASLYSHLHRLNNASEIKEKRQAVLVADNRCYINGTEIITDWTDDSVSIQLASGNSELNYLIGASLQVSFLNMGTAELTDESGRVALYTQSLKGSYPEYDYVAAPVSTPAGILNEWRFGQTSSGYSLRLADDTIRIVQPYLCAIVRRMLTALGYTIGVNQLEESRYNQLIVVHDVNTLEYAKMLPGWSVKDFFENLERMFNLVLVVNNKSRTVDIIFANRFYLAAEEVHLSAVEDEYEVDVDEDNADLMTNANIGYDLPDSDYFRFAKMNDSLVNLCEKVESPSLLTLGVYFMNNKPMRTIGIDTSTGRQYVYRPYQLPIFQDGMFPMREVNQYANLDKGGEEVTLKFIPCAQVFHIIPCYDAGGERVGDYLWHIPSIEGNTTAEGEDVSALNMTELIESGKTDSGQSGSGRLSLAFWHGCRTENAIGPALPVAYPLAMSDNMFQVLTEQLEGAPMVVVDSEYSLRLSVLDAELYSGVYNIDTTKAYKFYTSDPNLPDARLIFVIRNKRFVCREMNFSIAQGQKQKRWSLTCYPIDIADAEAYKRWILTDGKWRDGGVWLDDGRWLDG
;
A
#
# COMPACT_ATOMS: atom_id res chain seq x y z
N MET A 1 2.40 43.42 0.04
CA MET A 1 2.83 43.29 -1.38
C MET A 1 2.67 41.84 -1.77
N VAL A 2 2.15 41.57 -2.96
CA VAL A 2 2.03 40.19 -3.49
C VAL A 2 3.03 40.01 -4.63
N SER A 3 3.77 38.92 -4.63
CA SER A 3 4.70 38.54 -5.69
C SER A 3 4.42 37.10 -6.10
N LEU A 4 4.41 36.86 -7.39
CA LEU A 4 4.29 35.52 -7.99
C LEU A 4 5.57 35.22 -8.78
N TYR A 5 6.22 34.12 -8.44
CA TYR A 5 7.40 33.65 -9.14
C TYR A 5 7.06 32.37 -9.91
N ILE A 6 7.36 32.34 -11.20
CA ILE A 6 7.17 31.18 -12.07
C ILE A 6 8.51 30.84 -12.68
N ALA A 7 8.98 29.61 -12.49
CA ALA A 7 10.33 29.16 -12.89
C ALA A 7 11.44 30.13 -12.41
N GLY A 8 11.27 30.73 -11.22
CA GLY A 8 12.21 31.69 -10.64
C GLY A 8 12.11 33.12 -11.19
N VAL A 9 11.24 33.39 -12.14
CA VAL A 9 11.01 34.72 -12.71
C VAL A 9 9.77 35.35 -12.07
N GLU A 10 9.87 36.58 -11.62
CA GLU A 10 8.73 37.30 -11.06
C GLU A 10 7.77 37.73 -12.17
N ALA A 11 6.53 37.19 -12.12
CA ALA A 11 5.48 37.54 -13.03
C ALA A 11 4.84 38.87 -12.65
N VAL A 12 4.44 39.65 -13.64
CA VAL A 12 3.75 40.92 -13.41
C VAL A 12 2.27 40.64 -13.24
N LEU A 13 1.78 40.93 -12.01
CA LEU A 13 0.38 40.76 -11.66
C LEU A 13 -0.44 41.97 -12.13
N PRO A 14 -1.74 41.79 -12.47
CA PRO A 14 -2.63 42.92 -12.72
C PRO A 14 -2.81 43.79 -11.47
N SER A 15 -3.11 45.07 -11.63
CA SER A 15 -3.23 46.04 -10.52
C SER A 15 -4.38 45.70 -9.55
N ASP A 16 -5.38 45.00 -10.03
CA ASP A 16 -6.56 44.52 -9.31
C ASP A 16 -6.47 43.03 -8.93
N PHE A 17 -5.26 42.51 -8.88
CA PHE A 17 -5.03 41.10 -8.59
C PHE A 17 -5.75 40.66 -7.32
N ALA A 18 -6.56 39.65 -7.48
CA ALA A 18 -7.20 38.91 -6.40
C ALA A 18 -7.27 37.43 -6.77
N THR A 19 -7.04 36.57 -5.80
CA THR A 19 -7.22 35.13 -5.94
C THR A 19 -7.71 34.56 -4.63
N GLU A 20 -8.48 33.50 -4.73
CA GLU A 20 -8.88 32.68 -3.59
C GLU A 20 -8.02 31.43 -3.54
N ILE A 21 -7.61 31.05 -2.34
CA ILE A 21 -6.83 29.85 -2.07
C ILE A 21 -7.70 28.90 -1.28
N LYS A 22 -7.78 27.66 -1.75
CA LYS A 22 -8.43 26.57 -1.06
C LYS A 22 -7.37 25.60 -0.55
N MET A 23 -7.49 25.26 0.74
CA MET A 23 -6.66 24.25 1.39
C MET A 23 -7.57 23.10 1.81
N GLU A 24 -7.41 21.97 1.18
CA GLU A 24 -8.18 20.76 1.48
C GLU A 24 -7.37 19.80 2.36
N ASN A 25 -8.06 19.09 3.23
CA ASN A 25 -7.44 18.09 4.08
C ASN A 25 -7.35 16.76 3.32
N SER A 26 -6.14 16.26 3.17
CA SER A 26 -5.84 15.01 2.47
C SER A 26 -6.47 13.76 3.11
N PHE A 27 -6.99 13.87 4.33
CA PHE A 27 -7.77 12.82 4.96
C PHE A 27 -9.12 12.58 4.25
N PHE A 28 -9.79 13.66 3.80
CA PHE A 28 -11.11 13.57 3.16
C PHE A 28 -11.04 13.63 1.64
N THR A 29 -9.98 14.22 1.10
CA THR A 29 -9.81 14.40 -0.35
C THR A 29 -8.40 14.07 -0.76
N LYS A 30 -8.21 13.77 -2.05
CA LYS A 30 -6.85 13.61 -2.61
C LYS A 30 -6.20 14.94 -2.98
N ASN A 31 -6.91 16.05 -2.80
CA ASN A 31 -6.38 17.37 -3.07
C ASN A 31 -5.64 17.92 -1.84
N GLY A 32 -4.85 18.96 -2.09
CA GLY A 32 -4.16 19.73 -1.06
C GLY A 32 -4.49 21.21 -1.21
N GLU A 33 -3.46 22.01 -1.44
CA GLU A 33 -3.58 23.45 -1.59
C GLU A 33 -3.64 23.82 -3.08
N TYR A 34 -4.55 24.72 -3.44
CA TYR A 34 -4.63 25.27 -4.80
C TYR A 34 -5.30 26.63 -4.83
N THR A 35 -5.01 27.40 -5.89
CA THR A 35 -5.72 28.66 -6.18
C THR A 35 -6.89 28.40 -7.11
N TYR A 36 -7.90 29.26 -7.06
CA TYR A 36 -8.79 29.39 -8.21
C TYR A 36 -8.05 30.02 -9.38
N GLU A 37 -8.63 29.88 -10.58
CA GLU A 37 -8.06 30.45 -11.79
C GLU A 37 -7.93 31.97 -11.70
N PHE A 38 -6.81 32.50 -12.15
CA PHE A 38 -6.59 33.94 -12.31
C PHE A 38 -5.79 34.21 -13.59
N LYS A 39 -5.84 35.45 -14.05
CA LYS A 39 -5.26 35.84 -15.33
C LYS A 39 -4.00 36.68 -15.16
N LEU A 40 -3.00 36.39 -15.99
CA LEU A 40 -1.80 37.22 -16.12
C LEU A 40 -1.82 37.92 -17.50
N PRO A 41 -1.53 39.23 -17.55
CA PRO A 41 -1.54 39.98 -18.79
C PRO A 41 -0.35 39.62 -19.67
N LEU A 42 -0.59 39.21 -20.92
CA LEU A 42 0.45 38.89 -21.92
C LEU A 42 0.87 40.12 -22.74
N ASN A 43 0.18 41.26 -22.61
CA ASN A 43 0.62 42.53 -23.15
C ASN A 43 1.83 43.11 -22.39
N ASN A 44 2.17 42.58 -21.21
CA ASN A 44 3.38 42.89 -20.49
C ASN A 44 4.56 42.11 -21.05
N PRO A 45 5.72 42.76 -21.37
CA PRO A 45 6.87 42.08 -21.98
C PRO A 45 7.46 40.95 -21.12
N THR A 46 7.47 41.12 -19.80
CA THR A 46 7.98 40.08 -18.87
C THR A 46 7.11 38.82 -18.94
N ASN A 47 5.80 38.96 -18.81
CA ASN A 47 4.88 37.85 -18.91
C ASN A 47 4.86 37.23 -20.31
N ALA A 48 4.86 38.06 -21.37
CA ALA A 48 4.94 37.55 -22.73
C ALA A 48 6.18 36.68 -22.95
N SER A 49 7.34 37.11 -22.43
CA SER A 49 8.60 36.35 -22.48
C SER A 49 8.51 35.07 -21.63
N LEU A 50 7.97 35.19 -20.41
CA LEU A 50 7.77 34.07 -19.48
C LEU A 50 6.94 32.94 -20.09
N TYR A 51 5.95 33.29 -20.90
CA TYR A 51 5.09 32.33 -21.61
C TYR A 51 5.49 32.12 -23.08
N SER A 52 6.75 32.42 -23.43
CA SER A 52 7.30 32.21 -24.78
C SER A 52 6.39 32.79 -25.89
N HIS A 53 5.71 33.87 -25.60
CA HIS A 53 4.75 34.53 -26.54
C HIS A 53 3.62 33.62 -27.03
N LEU A 54 3.02 32.80 -26.15
CA LEU A 54 1.88 31.89 -26.48
C LEU A 54 0.73 32.57 -27.22
N HIS A 55 0.49 33.86 -26.97
CA HIS A 55 -0.58 34.65 -27.59
C HIS A 55 -0.38 34.87 -29.10
N ARG A 56 0.79 34.53 -29.65
CA ARG A 56 1.07 34.74 -31.10
C ARG A 56 0.73 33.48 -31.88
N LEU A 57 -0.19 33.59 -32.84
CA LEU A 57 -0.67 32.49 -33.67
C LEU A 57 0.45 31.74 -34.41
N ASN A 58 1.55 32.39 -34.71
CA ASN A 58 2.69 31.81 -35.43
C ASN A 58 3.72 31.15 -34.50
N ASN A 59 3.44 31.07 -33.19
CA ASN A 59 4.34 30.47 -32.22
C ASN A 59 3.98 28.98 -32.07
N ALA A 60 4.89 28.10 -32.49
CA ALA A 60 4.73 26.65 -32.35
C ALA A 60 5.30 26.11 -31.02
N SER A 61 5.79 26.99 -30.13
CA SER A 61 6.35 26.56 -28.86
C SER A 61 5.25 26.25 -27.84
N GLU A 62 5.04 24.98 -27.59
CA GLU A 62 4.24 24.52 -26.45
C GLU A 62 5.08 24.55 -25.17
N ILE A 63 4.53 25.07 -24.09
CA ILE A 63 5.13 24.93 -22.76
C ILE A 63 4.81 23.52 -22.27
N LYS A 64 5.75 22.61 -22.46
CA LYS A 64 5.60 21.19 -22.06
C LYS A 64 6.07 20.92 -20.63
N GLU A 65 6.85 21.84 -20.08
CA GLU A 65 7.45 21.64 -18.76
C GLU A 65 6.51 22.10 -17.65
N LYS A 66 6.43 21.28 -16.61
CA LYS A 66 5.77 21.64 -15.36
C LYS A 66 6.65 22.62 -14.63
N ARG A 67 6.21 23.87 -14.49
CA ARG A 67 7.02 24.96 -13.94
C ARG A 67 6.67 25.21 -12.49
N GLN A 68 7.70 25.35 -11.66
CA GLN A 68 7.52 25.73 -10.27
C GLN A 68 6.89 27.13 -10.18
N ALA A 69 5.91 27.27 -9.29
CA ALA A 69 5.26 28.51 -8.99
C ALA A 69 5.24 28.77 -7.48
N VAL A 70 5.59 29.99 -7.09
CA VAL A 70 5.61 30.42 -5.69
C VAL A 70 4.82 31.70 -5.54
N LEU A 71 3.76 31.67 -4.71
CA LEU A 71 2.94 32.83 -4.39
C LEU A 71 3.24 33.32 -2.98
N VAL A 72 3.72 34.55 -2.89
CA VAL A 72 4.09 35.21 -1.64
C VAL A 72 3.21 36.42 -1.42
N ALA A 73 2.64 36.58 -0.24
CA ALA A 73 1.95 37.77 0.20
C ALA A 73 2.31 38.05 1.67
N ASP A 74 2.41 39.31 2.05
CA ASP A 74 2.74 39.74 3.44
C ASP A 74 4.01 39.05 4.00
N ASN A 75 5.01 38.85 3.16
CA ASN A 75 6.25 38.12 3.47
C ASN A 75 6.04 36.65 3.90
N ARG A 76 4.88 36.07 3.58
CA ARG A 76 4.59 34.67 3.80
C ARG A 76 4.38 33.95 2.46
N CYS A 77 4.95 32.77 2.33
CA CYS A 77 4.69 31.88 1.20
C CYS A 77 3.36 31.14 1.45
N TYR A 78 2.39 31.35 0.57
CA TYR A 78 1.09 30.70 0.63
C TYR A 78 1.01 29.48 -0.29
N ILE A 79 1.60 29.57 -1.47
CA ILE A 79 1.69 28.45 -2.42
C ILE A 79 3.16 28.26 -2.81
N ASN A 80 3.63 27.04 -2.70
CA ASN A 80 4.91 26.62 -3.27
C ASN A 80 4.65 25.28 -3.99
N GLY A 81 4.48 25.33 -5.28
CA GLY A 81 4.05 24.17 -6.04
C GLY A 81 4.26 24.36 -7.54
N THR A 82 3.31 23.93 -8.33
CA THR A 82 3.38 23.91 -9.79
C THR A 82 2.28 24.77 -10.39
N GLU A 83 2.62 25.47 -11.47
CA GLU A 83 1.70 26.18 -12.33
C GLU A 83 0.95 25.24 -13.26
N ILE A 84 -0.35 25.47 -13.41
CA ILE A 84 -1.22 24.81 -14.38
C ILE A 84 -1.80 25.88 -15.30
N ILE A 85 -1.46 25.82 -16.57
CA ILE A 85 -2.07 26.72 -17.58
C ILE A 85 -3.41 26.10 -17.96
N THR A 86 -4.50 26.85 -17.76
CA THR A 86 -5.86 26.41 -18.06
C THR A 86 -6.35 26.89 -19.42
N ASP A 87 -6.01 28.12 -19.77
CA ASP A 87 -6.42 28.75 -21.03
C ASP A 87 -5.52 29.94 -21.36
N TRP A 88 -5.56 30.45 -22.60
CA TRP A 88 -4.93 31.71 -22.99
C TRP A 88 -5.68 32.38 -24.14
N THR A 89 -5.57 33.68 -24.18
CA THR A 89 -6.08 34.53 -25.23
C THR A 89 -4.93 35.33 -25.84
N ASP A 90 -5.23 36.26 -26.74
CA ASP A 90 -4.26 37.21 -27.31
C ASP A 90 -3.72 38.19 -26.26
N ASP A 91 -4.48 38.45 -25.19
CA ASP A 91 -4.15 39.44 -24.15
C ASP A 91 -3.69 38.82 -22.82
N SER A 92 -4.09 37.61 -22.51
CA SER A 92 -3.90 37.03 -21.19
C SER A 92 -3.71 35.52 -21.21
N VAL A 93 -3.05 34.99 -20.16
CA VAL A 93 -3.00 33.58 -19.84
C VAL A 93 -3.72 33.35 -18.53
N SER A 94 -4.61 32.36 -18.51
CA SER A 94 -5.29 31.87 -17.30
C SER A 94 -4.47 30.78 -16.68
N ILE A 95 -4.20 30.91 -15.39
CA ILE A 95 -3.41 29.92 -14.65
C ILE A 95 -4.07 29.60 -13.31
N GLN A 96 -3.74 28.41 -12.84
CA GLN A 96 -4.05 27.91 -11.51
C GLN A 96 -2.76 27.41 -10.89
N LEU A 97 -2.60 27.57 -9.58
CA LEU A 97 -1.44 27.04 -8.86
C LEU A 97 -1.87 25.85 -8.01
N ALA A 98 -1.11 24.77 -8.07
CA ALA A 98 -1.32 23.56 -7.27
C ALA A 98 -0.13 23.31 -6.35
N SER A 99 -0.41 22.95 -5.09
CA SER A 99 0.58 22.71 -4.05
C SER A 99 0.15 21.48 -3.22
N GLY A 100 1.06 20.92 -2.45
CA GLY A 100 0.76 19.74 -1.62
C GLY A 100 0.29 18.55 -2.43
N ASN A 101 -0.75 17.87 -1.97
CA ASN A 101 -1.34 16.73 -2.66
C ASN A 101 -1.88 17.11 -4.05
N SER A 102 -2.37 18.34 -4.25
CA SER A 102 -2.81 18.81 -5.57
C SER A 102 -1.66 18.82 -6.59
N GLU A 103 -0.45 19.21 -6.17
CA GLU A 103 0.73 19.14 -7.03
C GLU A 103 1.11 17.70 -7.34
N LEU A 104 1.14 16.82 -6.33
CA LEU A 104 1.44 15.39 -6.53
C LEU A 104 0.45 14.77 -7.52
N ASN A 105 -0.85 15.01 -7.36
CA ASN A 105 -1.89 14.53 -8.26
C ASN A 105 -1.71 15.06 -9.69
N TYR A 106 -1.34 16.33 -9.84
CA TYR A 106 -1.05 16.91 -11.13
C TYR A 106 0.21 16.31 -11.78
N LEU A 107 1.27 16.06 -10.98
CA LEU A 107 2.50 15.43 -11.47
C LEU A 107 2.27 13.99 -11.92
N ILE A 108 1.51 13.23 -11.16
CA ILE A 108 1.14 11.85 -11.47
C ILE A 108 0.26 11.83 -12.73
N GLY A 109 -0.78 12.68 -12.78
CA GLY A 109 -1.76 12.68 -13.87
C GLY A 109 -2.42 11.32 -14.03
N ALA A 110 -3.36 11.22 -14.96
CA ALA A 110 -4.06 9.95 -15.23
C ALA A 110 -3.27 8.98 -16.10
N SER A 111 -2.24 9.46 -16.82
CA SER A 111 -1.57 8.72 -17.90
C SER A 111 -0.12 8.35 -17.64
N LEU A 112 0.48 8.80 -16.52
CA LEU A 112 1.87 8.48 -16.21
C LEU A 112 1.97 7.00 -15.83
N GLN A 113 2.58 6.20 -16.70
CA GLN A 113 2.77 4.77 -16.46
C GLN A 113 3.98 4.55 -15.54
N VAL A 114 3.88 3.56 -14.64
CA VAL A 114 4.97 3.16 -13.74
C VAL A 114 6.22 2.77 -14.54
N SER A 115 6.04 2.12 -15.69
CA SER A 115 7.14 1.69 -16.58
C SER A 115 8.00 2.84 -17.12
N PHE A 116 7.49 4.08 -17.10
CA PHE A 116 8.24 5.26 -17.52
C PHE A 116 9.03 5.93 -16.39
N LEU A 117 8.84 5.50 -15.14
CA LEU A 117 9.59 6.03 -14.02
C LEU A 117 10.99 5.43 -13.96
N ASN A 118 11.98 6.28 -13.75
CA ASN A 118 13.34 5.81 -13.47
C ASN A 118 13.46 5.41 -11.98
N MET A 119 13.09 4.19 -11.67
CA MET A 119 13.18 3.63 -10.32
C MET A 119 14.52 2.94 -10.05
N GLY A 120 15.43 2.93 -11.03
CA GLY A 120 16.72 2.26 -10.96
C GLY A 120 16.64 0.74 -11.15
N THR A 121 17.74 0.09 -10.90
CA THR A 121 17.92 -1.36 -11.08
C THR A 121 18.39 -2.03 -9.79
N ALA A 122 18.04 -3.30 -9.62
CA ALA A 122 18.57 -4.13 -8.54
C ALA A 122 20.01 -4.53 -8.83
N GLU A 123 20.87 -4.43 -7.81
CA GLU A 123 22.26 -4.84 -7.90
C GLU A 123 22.40 -6.29 -7.41
N LEU A 124 23.07 -7.14 -8.20
CA LEU A 124 23.31 -8.55 -7.84
C LEU A 124 24.75 -8.83 -7.40
N THR A 125 25.64 -7.88 -7.62
CA THR A 125 27.08 -8.05 -7.37
C THR A 125 27.58 -7.05 -6.33
N ASP A 126 28.56 -7.48 -5.54
CA ASP A 126 29.33 -6.57 -4.68
C ASP A 126 30.39 -5.79 -5.50
N GLU A 127 31.09 -4.86 -4.83
CA GLU A 127 32.14 -4.04 -5.44
C GLU A 127 33.29 -4.86 -6.11
N SER A 128 33.44 -6.14 -5.72
CA SER A 128 34.43 -7.06 -6.31
C SER A 128 33.89 -7.85 -7.51
N GLY A 129 32.64 -7.59 -7.94
CA GLY A 129 32.00 -8.26 -9.07
C GLY A 129 31.52 -9.67 -8.76
N ARG A 130 31.35 -10.04 -7.48
CA ARG A 130 30.81 -11.32 -7.04
C ARG A 130 29.30 -11.27 -6.94
N VAL A 131 28.61 -12.38 -7.23
CA VAL A 131 27.15 -12.53 -7.01
C VAL A 131 26.88 -12.71 -5.51
N ALA A 132 27.28 -11.74 -4.69
CA ALA A 132 27.21 -11.83 -3.24
C ALA A 132 25.92 -11.19 -2.70
N LEU A 133 25.52 -10.04 -3.26
CA LEU A 133 24.33 -9.32 -2.80
C LEU A 133 23.05 -10.14 -2.96
N TYR A 134 22.96 -10.91 -4.04
CA TYR A 134 21.82 -11.80 -4.28
C TYR A 134 21.61 -12.83 -3.15
N THR A 135 22.69 -13.47 -2.69
CA THR A 135 22.60 -14.46 -1.59
C THR A 135 22.60 -13.79 -0.21
N GLN A 136 23.16 -12.59 -0.08
CA GLN A 136 23.15 -11.83 1.16
C GLN A 136 21.75 -11.29 1.47
N SER A 137 20.97 -10.91 0.45
CA SER A 137 19.59 -10.44 0.62
C SER A 137 18.70 -11.45 1.36
N LEU A 138 19.02 -12.76 1.28
CA LEU A 138 18.30 -13.80 2.02
C LEU A 138 18.60 -13.81 3.53
N LYS A 139 19.67 -13.17 3.97
CA LYS A 139 20.06 -13.08 5.38
C LYS A 139 19.68 -11.76 6.01
N GLY A 140 19.43 -10.76 5.19
CA GLY A 140 18.98 -9.44 5.60
C GLY A 140 17.48 -9.25 5.44
N SER A 141 17.03 -8.08 5.80
CA SER A 141 15.65 -7.65 5.68
C SER A 141 15.60 -6.20 5.22
N TYR A 142 14.41 -5.73 4.86
CA TYR A 142 14.21 -4.30 4.64
C TYR A 142 14.44 -3.52 5.95
N PRO A 143 15.10 -2.35 5.97
CA PRO A 143 15.57 -1.57 4.83
C PRO A 143 17.05 -1.82 4.39
N GLU A 144 17.71 -2.85 4.92
CA GLU A 144 19.10 -3.15 4.55
C GLU A 144 19.22 -3.53 3.06
N TYR A 145 18.21 -4.27 2.56
CA TYR A 145 18.12 -4.64 1.14
C TYR A 145 16.78 -4.19 0.58
N ASP A 146 16.76 -3.77 -0.68
CA ASP A 146 15.54 -3.37 -1.40
C ASP A 146 14.78 -4.56 -1.99
N TYR A 147 15.37 -5.75 -1.96
CA TYR A 147 14.83 -6.98 -2.54
C TYR A 147 15.32 -8.22 -1.79
N VAL A 148 14.65 -9.34 -2.03
CA VAL A 148 15.10 -10.68 -1.66
C VAL A 148 15.04 -11.62 -2.86
N ALA A 149 15.74 -12.75 -2.75
CA ALA A 149 15.72 -13.83 -3.75
C ALA A 149 14.90 -15.02 -3.23
N ALA A 150 13.64 -14.78 -2.87
CA ALA A 150 12.76 -15.82 -2.38
C ALA A 150 12.44 -16.86 -3.47
N PRO A 151 12.35 -18.16 -3.13
CA PRO A 151 11.84 -19.17 -4.04
C PRO A 151 10.39 -18.89 -4.42
N VAL A 152 10.05 -19.01 -5.71
CA VAL A 152 8.69 -18.78 -6.23
C VAL A 152 8.34 -19.90 -7.19
N SER A 153 7.18 -20.52 -7.02
CA SER A 153 6.64 -21.50 -7.95
C SER A 153 5.98 -20.83 -9.14
N THR A 154 6.30 -21.32 -10.33
CA THR A 154 5.71 -20.89 -11.59
C THR A 154 5.31 -22.11 -12.43
N PRO A 155 4.46 -21.94 -13.46
CA PRO A 155 4.14 -23.05 -14.39
C PRO A 155 5.39 -23.67 -15.04
N ALA A 156 6.47 -22.91 -15.18
CA ALA A 156 7.74 -23.37 -15.78
C ALA A 156 8.69 -24.04 -14.78
N GLY A 157 8.40 -23.98 -13.48
CA GLY A 157 9.24 -24.52 -12.42
C GLY A 157 9.46 -23.52 -11.28
N ILE A 158 10.41 -23.81 -10.41
CA ILE A 158 10.71 -22.99 -9.24
C ILE A 158 11.85 -22.01 -9.56
N LEU A 159 11.56 -20.73 -9.41
CA LEU A 159 12.56 -19.67 -9.47
C LEU A 159 13.32 -19.62 -8.15
N ASN A 160 14.58 -19.23 -8.18
CA ASN A 160 15.44 -19.14 -6.99
C ASN A 160 15.42 -20.44 -6.17
N GLU A 161 15.38 -21.58 -6.83
CA GLU A 161 15.25 -22.87 -6.16
C GLU A 161 16.51 -23.20 -5.36
N TRP A 162 16.29 -23.70 -4.15
CA TRP A 162 17.35 -24.22 -3.30
C TRP A 162 17.27 -25.75 -3.28
N ARG A 163 18.41 -26.40 -3.49
CA ARG A 163 18.51 -27.86 -3.47
C ARG A 163 19.70 -28.30 -2.62
N PHE A 164 19.60 -29.49 -2.06
CA PHE A 164 20.78 -30.13 -1.50
C PHE A 164 21.73 -30.52 -2.63
N GLY A 165 22.93 -30.02 -2.58
CA GLY A 165 23.99 -30.28 -3.55
C GLY A 165 25.29 -30.72 -2.90
N GLN A 166 26.05 -31.49 -3.61
CA GLN A 166 27.37 -31.96 -3.17
C GLN A 166 28.34 -30.77 -3.09
N THR A 167 29.07 -30.68 -1.98
CA THR A 167 30.13 -29.71 -1.74
C THR A 167 31.43 -30.43 -1.44
N SER A 168 32.53 -29.70 -1.32
CA SER A 168 33.83 -30.28 -0.92
C SER A 168 33.81 -30.88 0.50
N SER A 169 32.84 -30.51 1.33
CA SER A 169 32.68 -30.99 2.71
C SER A 169 31.47 -31.90 2.93
N GLY A 170 30.80 -32.36 1.87
CA GLY A 170 29.57 -33.15 1.93
C GLY A 170 28.42 -32.51 1.18
N TYR A 171 27.18 -32.80 1.60
CA TYR A 171 25.97 -32.20 1.04
C TYR A 171 25.48 -31.04 1.88
N SER A 172 25.10 -29.95 1.23
CA SER A 172 24.51 -28.78 1.87
C SER A 172 23.40 -28.19 1.02
N LEU A 173 22.44 -27.52 1.67
CA LEU A 173 21.40 -26.77 0.98
C LEU A 173 22.01 -25.49 0.39
N ARG A 174 21.84 -25.30 -0.92
CA ARG A 174 22.34 -24.14 -1.65
C ARG A 174 21.40 -23.77 -2.78
N LEU A 175 21.56 -22.55 -3.27
CA LEU A 175 20.90 -22.12 -4.50
C LEU A 175 21.33 -23.04 -5.65
N ALA A 176 20.40 -23.57 -6.39
CA ALA A 176 20.67 -24.46 -7.53
C ALA A 176 21.40 -23.67 -8.64
N ASP A 177 22.38 -24.32 -9.26
CA ASP A 177 23.22 -23.64 -10.28
C ASP A 177 22.43 -23.36 -11.56
N ASP A 178 21.41 -24.18 -11.85
CA ASP A 178 20.52 -24.13 -13.02
C ASP A 178 19.23 -23.33 -12.79
N THR A 179 19.02 -22.80 -11.59
CA THR A 179 17.80 -22.02 -11.29
C THR A 179 17.82 -20.65 -11.97
N ILE A 180 16.66 -20.22 -12.44
CA ILE A 180 16.47 -18.85 -12.91
C ILE A 180 16.46 -17.93 -11.69
N ARG A 181 17.33 -16.92 -11.72
CA ARG A 181 17.51 -15.97 -10.61
C ARG A 181 16.69 -14.73 -10.85
N ILE A 182 15.72 -14.50 -10.00
CA ILE A 182 14.83 -13.33 -10.04
C ILE A 182 14.81 -12.70 -8.65
N VAL A 183 14.83 -11.38 -8.61
CA VAL A 183 14.70 -10.61 -7.36
C VAL A 183 13.23 -10.29 -7.11
N GLN A 184 12.78 -10.40 -5.87
CA GLN A 184 11.47 -9.94 -5.42
C GLN A 184 11.67 -8.68 -4.57
N PRO A 185 11.26 -7.49 -5.07
CA PRO A 185 11.46 -6.24 -4.35
C PRO A 185 10.51 -6.14 -3.15
N TYR A 186 10.96 -5.46 -2.09
CA TYR A 186 10.06 -5.06 -1.02
C TYR A 186 9.09 -3.98 -1.49
N LEU A 187 7.84 -4.08 -1.07
CA LEU A 187 6.81 -3.08 -1.41
C LEU A 187 7.22 -1.68 -0.96
N CYS A 188 7.77 -1.54 0.25
CA CYS A 188 8.26 -0.26 0.75
C CYS A 188 9.43 0.31 -0.07
N ALA A 189 10.31 -0.55 -0.60
CA ALA A 189 11.37 -0.12 -1.51
C ALA A 189 10.79 0.43 -2.82
N ILE A 190 9.77 -0.22 -3.38
CA ILE A 190 9.05 0.25 -4.57
C ILE A 190 8.42 1.63 -4.31
N VAL A 191 7.69 1.79 -3.20
CA VAL A 191 7.07 3.07 -2.83
C VAL A 191 8.12 4.17 -2.71
N ARG A 192 9.22 3.91 -2.02
CA ARG A 192 10.32 4.87 -1.84
C ARG A 192 10.94 5.27 -3.18
N ARG A 193 11.23 4.31 -4.04
CA ARG A 193 11.83 4.56 -5.36
C ARG A 193 10.90 5.33 -6.28
N MET A 194 9.61 5.02 -6.24
CA MET A 194 8.57 5.71 -7.01
C MET A 194 8.45 7.17 -6.60
N LEU A 195 8.34 7.47 -5.30
CA LEU A 195 8.29 8.84 -4.79
C LEU A 195 9.58 9.61 -5.09
N THR A 196 10.75 8.95 -4.98
CA THR A 196 12.04 9.55 -5.35
C THR A 196 12.10 9.91 -6.84
N ALA A 197 11.60 9.02 -7.70
CA ALA A 197 11.53 9.28 -9.16
C ALA A 197 10.59 10.46 -9.50
N LEU A 198 9.58 10.71 -8.66
CA LEU A 198 8.68 11.87 -8.77
C LEU A 198 9.29 13.14 -8.14
N GLY A 199 10.48 13.06 -7.55
CA GLY A 199 11.18 14.21 -6.94
C GLY A 199 10.80 14.50 -5.49
N TYR A 200 10.23 13.51 -4.79
CA TYR A 200 9.91 13.61 -3.36
C TYR A 200 10.82 12.70 -2.53
N THR A 201 11.01 13.09 -1.28
CA THR A 201 11.60 12.24 -0.24
C THR A 201 10.49 11.78 0.73
N ILE A 202 10.70 10.66 1.41
CA ILE A 202 9.76 10.20 2.42
C ILE A 202 10.10 10.87 3.75
N GLY A 203 9.09 11.44 4.40
CA GLY A 203 9.14 11.92 5.78
C GLY A 203 8.79 10.79 6.75
N VAL A 204 7.65 10.89 7.43
CA VAL A 204 7.11 9.81 8.26
C VAL A 204 6.55 8.71 7.36
N ASN A 205 6.87 7.45 7.65
CA ASN A 205 6.34 6.32 6.91
C ASN A 205 5.87 5.22 7.85
N GLN A 206 4.62 5.28 8.25
CA GLN A 206 4.05 4.29 9.17
C GLN A 206 3.94 2.89 8.55
N LEU A 207 3.88 2.79 7.21
CA LEU A 207 3.93 1.49 6.53
C LEU A 207 5.30 0.83 6.72
N GLU A 208 6.40 1.59 6.61
CA GLU A 208 7.75 1.11 6.89
C GLU A 208 8.00 0.79 8.37
N GLU A 209 7.36 1.51 9.28
CA GLU A 209 7.47 1.29 10.72
C GLU A 209 6.64 0.09 11.20
N SER A 210 5.77 -0.44 10.36
CA SER A 210 4.91 -1.57 10.66
C SER A 210 5.51 -2.90 10.14
N ARG A 211 4.87 -4.02 10.49
CA ARG A 211 5.23 -5.35 9.97
C ARG A 211 5.10 -5.47 8.44
N TYR A 212 4.33 -4.58 7.80
CA TYR A 212 4.15 -4.56 6.35
C TYR A 212 5.43 -4.16 5.60
N ASN A 213 6.46 -3.70 6.30
CA ASN A 213 7.79 -3.45 5.70
C ASN A 213 8.45 -4.73 5.16
N GLN A 214 8.01 -5.91 5.63
CA GLN A 214 8.49 -7.21 5.15
C GLN A 214 7.67 -7.76 3.97
N LEU A 215 6.72 -7.00 3.43
CA LEU A 215 6.00 -7.40 2.23
C LEU A 215 6.89 -7.30 0.99
N ILE A 216 6.95 -8.38 0.24
CA ILE A 216 7.63 -8.46 -1.05
C ILE A 216 6.61 -8.55 -2.18
N VAL A 217 6.95 -7.98 -3.32
CA VAL A 217 6.21 -8.15 -4.57
C VAL A 217 6.70 -9.42 -5.24
N VAL A 218 5.79 -10.37 -5.44
CA VAL A 218 6.09 -11.67 -6.03
C VAL A 218 5.77 -11.62 -7.52
N HIS A 219 6.79 -11.88 -8.37
CA HIS A 219 6.68 -11.88 -9.82
C HIS A 219 7.65 -12.88 -10.47
N ASP A 220 7.48 -13.12 -11.77
CA ASP A 220 8.32 -14.02 -12.57
C ASP A 220 9.07 -13.31 -13.71
N VAL A 221 8.94 -12.00 -13.79
CA VAL A 221 9.57 -11.22 -14.86
C VAL A 221 11.08 -11.21 -14.70
N ASN A 222 11.80 -11.69 -15.70
CA ASN A 222 13.27 -11.72 -15.69
C ASN A 222 13.84 -10.34 -16.02
N THR A 223 13.86 -9.45 -15.03
CA THR A 223 14.38 -8.09 -15.11
C THR A 223 15.06 -7.67 -13.82
N LEU A 224 15.97 -6.71 -13.91
CA LEU A 224 16.55 -6.02 -12.76
C LEU A 224 15.98 -4.60 -12.58
N GLU A 225 15.24 -4.10 -13.55
CA GLU A 225 14.63 -2.77 -13.49
C GLU A 225 13.36 -2.81 -12.63
N TYR A 226 13.34 -2.09 -11.50
CA TYR A 226 12.22 -2.11 -10.56
C TYR A 226 10.88 -1.73 -11.21
N ALA A 227 10.88 -0.77 -12.13
CA ALA A 227 9.67 -0.35 -12.82
C ALA A 227 9.02 -1.45 -13.68
N LYS A 228 9.82 -2.39 -14.18
CA LYS A 228 9.37 -3.52 -15.01
C LYS A 228 8.93 -4.74 -14.21
N MET A 229 9.13 -4.74 -12.88
CA MET A 229 8.66 -5.80 -11.97
C MET A 229 7.19 -5.61 -11.58
N LEU A 230 6.58 -4.50 -11.99
CA LEU A 230 5.23 -4.11 -11.63
C LEU A 230 4.27 -4.29 -12.82
N PRO A 231 2.98 -4.46 -12.55
CA PRO A 231 1.97 -4.47 -13.61
C PRO A 231 2.01 -3.18 -14.45
N GLY A 232 1.45 -3.21 -15.64
CA GLY A 232 1.35 -2.05 -16.54
C GLY A 232 0.37 -0.98 -16.05
N TRP A 233 0.48 -0.60 -14.78
CA TRP A 233 -0.38 0.37 -14.13
C TRP A 233 0.09 1.81 -14.33
N SER A 234 -0.85 2.73 -14.22
CA SER A 234 -0.49 4.12 -13.98
C SER A 234 0.06 4.29 -12.55
N VAL A 235 0.86 5.31 -12.33
CA VAL A 235 1.35 5.66 -10.99
C VAL A 235 0.18 5.98 -10.06
N LYS A 236 -0.88 6.57 -10.61
CA LYS A 236 -2.12 6.84 -9.89
C LYS A 236 -2.77 5.56 -9.40
N ASP A 237 -2.95 4.57 -10.30
CA ASP A 237 -3.55 3.28 -9.93
C ASP A 237 -2.74 2.56 -8.83
N PHE A 238 -1.40 2.63 -8.91
CA PHE A 238 -0.53 2.05 -7.88
C PHE A 238 -0.79 2.66 -6.50
N PHE A 239 -0.76 3.99 -6.39
CA PHE A 239 -0.99 4.65 -5.11
C PHE A 239 -2.42 4.48 -4.61
N GLU A 240 -3.43 4.51 -5.49
CA GLU A 240 -4.81 4.25 -5.09
C GLU A 240 -5.02 2.85 -4.51
N ASN A 241 -4.43 1.83 -5.13
CA ASN A 241 -4.50 0.47 -4.58
C ASN A 241 -3.70 0.33 -3.28
N LEU A 242 -2.57 1.02 -3.14
CA LEU A 242 -1.78 1.05 -1.91
C LEU A 242 -2.58 1.69 -0.76
N GLU A 243 -3.18 2.86 -1.01
CA GLU A 243 -4.00 3.58 -0.03
C GLU A 243 -5.22 2.75 0.39
N ARG A 244 -5.90 2.13 -0.57
CA ARG A 244 -7.07 1.28 -0.29
C ARG A 244 -6.70 0.05 0.53
N MET A 245 -5.66 -0.69 0.17
CA MET A 245 -5.29 -1.92 0.85
C MET A 245 -4.86 -1.69 2.30
N PHE A 246 -4.07 -0.64 2.54
CA PHE A 246 -3.52 -0.37 3.87
C PHE A 246 -4.21 0.78 4.61
N ASN A 247 -5.32 1.28 4.07
CA ASN A 247 -6.03 2.44 4.62
C ASN A 247 -5.07 3.60 4.93
N LEU A 248 -4.31 4.03 3.91
CA LEU A 248 -3.28 5.05 4.03
C LEU A 248 -3.78 6.41 3.56
N VAL A 249 -3.19 7.44 4.14
CA VAL A 249 -3.30 8.83 3.68
C VAL A 249 -1.89 9.31 3.32
N LEU A 250 -1.71 9.73 2.07
CA LEU A 250 -0.50 10.39 1.62
C LEU A 250 -0.60 11.88 1.90
N VAL A 251 0.37 12.42 2.59
CA VAL A 251 0.40 13.84 2.97
C VAL A 251 1.65 14.50 2.42
N VAL A 252 1.48 15.39 1.48
CA VAL A 252 2.58 16.07 0.79
C VAL A 252 2.91 17.40 1.45
N ASN A 253 4.18 17.59 1.78
CA ASN A 253 4.73 18.86 2.23
C ASN A 253 5.63 19.45 1.13
N ASN A 254 5.13 20.45 0.42
CA ASN A 254 5.86 21.04 -0.69
C ASN A 254 7.02 21.95 -0.26
N LYS A 255 7.03 22.43 0.98
CA LYS A 255 8.16 23.24 1.48
C LYS A 255 9.43 22.40 1.63
N SER A 256 9.28 21.17 2.13
CA SER A 256 10.37 20.21 2.30
C SER A 256 10.48 19.20 1.15
N ARG A 257 9.52 19.15 0.23
CA ARG A 257 9.38 18.12 -0.83
C ARG A 257 9.36 16.72 -0.23
N THR A 258 8.63 16.55 0.89
CA THR A 258 8.47 15.28 1.59
C THR A 258 7.04 14.78 1.46
N VAL A 259 6.88 13.47 1.50
CA VAL A 259 5.58 12.78 1.58
C VAL A 259 5.57 11.97 2.86
N ASP A 260 4.58 12.21 3.70
CA ASP A 260 4.28 11.39 4.86
C ASP A 260 3.23 10.36 4.48
N ILE A 261 3.44 9.11 4.91
CA ILE A 261 2.55 7.97 4.68
C ILE A 261 1.99 7.54 6.03
N ILE A 262 0.71 7.80 6.26
CA ILE A 262 0.07 7.69 7.57
C ILE A 262 -1.15 6.78 7.47
N PHE A 263 -1.34 5.87 8.43
CA PHE A 263 -2.57 5.08 8.53
C PHE A 263 -3.75 5.97 8.90
N ALA A 264 -4.85 5.87 8.17
CA ALA A 264 -6.02 6.70 8.38
C ALA A 264 -6.60 6.56 9.80
N ASN A 265 -6.62 5.35 10.36
CA ASN A 265 -7.08 5.10 11.73
C ASN A 265 -6.18 5.71 12.83
N ARG A 266 -5.00 6.20 12.48
CA ARG A 266 -4.05 6.86 13.40
C ARG A 266 -3.86 8.34 13.11
N PHE A 267 -4.48 8.85 12.06
CA PHE A 267 -4.22 10.19 11.54
C PHE A 267 -4.43 11.29 12.58
N TYR A 268 -5.51 11.20 13.36
CA TYR A 268 -5.84 12.19 14.39
C TYR A 268 -5.43 11.81 15.81
N LEU A 269 -4.84 10.63 16.04
CA LEU A 269 -4.47 10.20 17.40
C LEU A 269 -3.38 11.04 18.06
N ALA A 270 -2.46 11.56 17.25
CA ALA A 270 -1.36 12.40 17.71
C ALA A 270 -1.47 13.83 17.14
N ALA A 271 -2.62 14.20 16.56
CA ALA A 271 -2.81 15.51 16.01
C ALA A 271 -2.87 16.58 17.12
N GLU A 272 -2.19 17.68 16.90
CA GLU A 272 -2.23 18.82 17.81
C GLU A 272 -3.61 19.49 17.80
N GLU A 273 -4.04 19.97 18.96
CA GLU A 273 -5.26 20.76 19.09
C GLU A 273 -4.97 22.24 18.90
N VAL A 274 -5.75 22.89 18.07
CA VAL A 274 -5.66 24.34 17.82
C VAL A 274 -6.93 25.03 18.26
N HIS A 275 -6.79 25.94 19.21
CA HIS A 275 -7.89 26.81 19.65
C HIS A 275 -7.97 28.02 18.73
N LEU A 276 -9.02 28.09 17.91
CA LEU A 276 -9.26 29.27 17.09
C LEU A 276 -9.78 30.44 17.94
N SER A 277 -9.10 31.57 17.80
CA SER A 277 -9.56 32.83 18.32
C SER A 277 -10.44 33.58 17.28
N ALA A 278 -11.16 34.58 17.69
CA ALA A 278 -11.91 35.49 16.80
C ALA A 278 -12.84 34.76 15.78
N VAL A 279 -13.46 33.65 16.21
CA VAL A 279 -14.51 32.99 15.45
C VAL A 279 -15.80 33.79 15.56
N GLU A 280 -16.45 34.06 14.42
CA GLU A 280 -17.72 34.77 14.37
C GLU A 280 -18.83 33.98 15.09
N ASP A 281 -19.83 34.69 15.65
CA ASP A 281 -20.93 34.06 16.38
C ASP A 281 -21.86 33.26 15.45
N GLU A 282 -22.01 33.72 14.23
CA GLU A 282 -22.79 33.06 13.20
C GLU A 282 -21.98 31.97 12.53
N TYR A 283 -22.62 30.83 12.31
CA TYR A 283 -22.07 29.70 11.56
C TYR A 283 -23.17 29.06 10.73
N GLU A 284 -22.78 28.38 9.66
CA GLU A 284 -23.68 27.63 8.79
C GLU A 284 -23.53 26.14 9.12
N VAL A 285 -24.61 25.38 9.07
CA VAL A 285 -24.58 23.92 9.16
C VAL A 285 -25.27 23.38 7.93
N ASP A 286 -24.52 22.65 7.15
CA ASP A 286 -25.04 21.88 6.03
C ASP A 286 -25.26 20.44 6.53
N VAL A 287 -26.50 19.98 6.43
CA VAL A 287 -26.87 18.61 6.79
C VAL A 287 -27.10 17.88 5.49
N ASP A 288 -26.18 17.05 5.15
CA ASP A 288 -26.20 16.23 3.94
C ASP A 288 -26.13 14.75 4.34
N GLU A 289 -27.26 14.07 4.22
CA GLU A 289 -27.33 12.65 4.52
C GLU A 289 -26.49 11.82 3.54
N ASP A 290 -26.25 12.32 2.32
CA ASP A 290 -25.35 11.69 1.35
C ASP A 290 -23.88 11.74 1.80
N ASN A 291 -23.52 12.69 2.65
CA ASN A 291 -22.18 12.74 3.27
C ASN A 291 -21.97 11.70 4.39
N ALA A 292 -23.03 11.05 4.86
CA ALA A 292 -22.90 9.91 5.77
C ALA A 292 -22.05 8.81 5.14
N ASP A 293 -22.09 8.69 3.82
CA ASP A 293 -21.38 7.67 3.06
C ASP A 293 -19.85 7.84 3.06
N LEU A 294 -19.32 9.00 3.47
CA LEU A 294 -17.88 9.22 3.55
C LEU A 294 -17.19 8.36 4.63
N MET A 295 -17.94 7.97 5.66
CA MET A 295 -17.43 7.22 6.81
C MET A 295 -18.23 5.95 7.10
N THR A 296 -19.02 5.48 6.14
CA THR A 296 -19.82 4.24 6.28
C THR A 296 -18.97 3.00 6.03
N ASN A 297 -19.55 1.85 6.31
CA ASN A 297 -18.92 0.57 6.03
C ASN A 297 -18.84 0.29 4.53
N ALA A 298 -17.76 -0.32 4.11
CA ALA A 298 -17.57 -0.82 2.75
C ALA A 298 -17.25 -2.32 2.76
N ASN A 299 -17.69 -3.04 1.72
CA ASN A 299 -17.28 -4.42 1.50
C ASN A 299 -15.98 -4.44 0.69
N ILE A 300 -14.90 -4.91 1.30
CA ILE A 300 -13.61 -5.05 0.65
C ILE A 300 -13.37 -6.50 0.27
N GLY A 301 -12.93 -6.73 -0.96
CA GLY A 301 -12.53 -8.02 -1.49
C GLY A 301 -11.24 -7.92 -2.30
N TYR A 302 -10.52 -9.02 -2.43
CA TYR A 302 -9.40 -9.12 -3.36
C TYR A 302 -9.89 -9.49 -4.76
N ASP A 303 -9.30 -8.92 -5.79
CA ASP A 303 -9.44 -9.37 -7.17
C ASP A 303 -8.68 -10.68 -7.38
N LEU A 304 -9.16 -11.78 -6.78
CA LEU A 304 -8.51 -13.07 -6.87
C LEU A 304 -8.84 -13.76 -8.19
N PRO A 305 -7.89 -14.48 -8.79
CA PRO A 305 -8.18 -15.39 -9.88
C PRO A 305 -9.15 -16.48 -9.43
N ASP A 306 -10.05 -16.91 -10.32
CA ASP A 306 -10.91 -18.08 -10.09
C ASP A 306 -10.10 -19.38 -10.22
N SER A 307 -9.37 -19.70 -9.16
CA SER A 307 -8.39 -20.77 -9.14
C SER A 307 -8.46 -21.55 -7.83
N ASP A 308 -8.22 -22.83 -7.91
CA ASP A 308 -8.13 -23.73 -6.75
C ASP A 308 -7.02 -23.31 -5.77
N TYR A 309 -6.03 -22.56 -6.23
CA TYR A 309 -4.94 -22.07 -5.37
C TYR A 309 -5.42 -21.07 -4.31
N PHE A 310 -6.55 -20.40 -4.57
CA PHE A 310 -7.15 -19.43 -3.63
C PHE A 310 -8.40 -19.98 -2.91
N ARG A 311 -8.97 -21.09 -3.41
CA ARG A 311 -10.13 -21.72 -2.78
C ARG A 311 -9.74 -22.62 -1.62
N PHE A 312 -8.59 -23.29 -1.73
CA PHE A 312 -8.06 -24.19 -0.71
C PHE A 312 -6.54 -24.40 -0.85
N ALA A 313 -5.93 -24.89 0.22
CA ALA A 313 -4.51 -25.22 0.20
C ALA A 313 -4.21 -26.31 -0.84
N LYS A 314 -3.82 -25.90 -2.03
CA LYS A 314 -3.48 -26.84 -3.12
C LYS A 314 -2.03 -27.29 -3.02
N MET A 315 -1.83 -28.59 -3.20
CA MET A 315 -0.50 -29.15 -3.34
C MET A 315 -0.06 -29.15 -4.80
N ASN A 316 1.24 -29.02 -5.01
CA ASN A 316 1.83 -29.18 -6.34
C ASN A 316 1.49 -30.54 -6.94
N ASP A 317 1.12 -30.61 -8.23
CA ASP A 317 0.72 -31.81 -8.90
C ASP A 317 1.81 -32.92 -8.89
N SER A 318 3.09 -32.51 -8.89
CA SER A 318 4.20 -33.46 -8.76
C SER A 318 4.19 -34.19 -7.42
N LEU A 319 3.81 -33.47 -6.35
CA LEU A 319 3.65 -34.04 -5.02
C LEU A 319 2.40 -34.93 -4.95
N VAL A 320 1.29 -34.51 -5.54
CA VAL A 320 0.04 -35.28 -5.61
C VAL A 320 0.28 -36.62 -6.31
N ASN A 321 1.10 -36.67 -7.35
CA ASN A 321 1.42 -37.89 -8.09
C ASN A 321 2.30 -38.86 -7.31
N LEU A 322 3.03 -38.40 -6.30
CA LEU A 322 3.90 -39.20 -5.45
C LEU A 322 3.18 -39.79 -4.23
N CYS A 323 1.97 -39.37 -3.93
CA CYS A 323 1.32 -39.67 -2.67
C CYS A 323 0.12 -40.61 -2.80
N GLU A 324 -0.14 -41.44 -1.78
CA GLU A 324 -1.34 -42.27 -1.71
C GLU A 324 -2.59 -41.40 -1.61
N LYS A 325 -3.62 -41.72 -2.42
CA LYS A 325 -4.87 -41.01 -2.38
C LYS A 325 -5.67 -41.41 -1.15
N VAL A 326 -5.93 -40.47 -0.27
CA VAL A 326 -6.89 -40.65 0.81
C VAL A 326 -8.28 -40.30 0.26
N GLU A 327 -9.14 -41.28 0.12
CA GLU A 327 -10.48 -41.10 -0.42
C GLU A 327 -11.40 -40.41 0.60
N SER A 328 -12.06 -39.32 0.18
CA SER A 328 -13.09 -38.58 0.89
C SER A 328 -12.85 -38.39 2.41
N PRO A 329 -11.71 -37.91 2.83
CA PRO A 329 -11.50 -37.69 4.25
C PRO A 329 -12.42 -36.53 4.75
N SER A 330 -13.16 -36.81 5.84
CA SER A 330 -13.71 -35.70 6.62
C SER A 330 -12.58 -34.88 7.23
N LEU A 331 -12.84 -33.63 7.59
CA LEU A 331 -11.85 -32.79 8.29
C LEU A 331 -11.29 -33.49 9.53
N LEU A 332 -12.16 -34.15 10.29
CA LEU A 332 -11.79 -34.94 11.46
C LEU A 332 -10.92 -36.13 11.08
N THR A 333 -11.26 -36.85 10.01
CA THR A 333 -10.47 -37.99 9.52
C THR A 333 -9.10 -37.54 9.03
N LEU A 334 -9.03 -36.42 8.34
CA LEU A 334 -7.78 -35.79 7.91
C LEU A 334 -6.91 -35.38 9.10
N GLY A 335 -7.52 -34.72 10.10
CA GLY A 335 -6.85 -34.34 11.32
C GLY A 335 -6.33 -35.53 12.11
N VAL A 336 -7.14 -36.57 12.29
CA VAL A 336 -6.74 -37.82 12.95
C VAL A 336 -5.63 -38.53 12.15
N TYR A 337 -5.71 -38.52 10.84
CA TYR A 337 -4.68 -39.06 9.96
C TYR A 337 -3.36 -38.30 10.13
N PHE A 338 -3.36 -36.98 10.13
CA PHE A 338 -2.18 -36.16 10.39
C PHE A 338 -1.61 -36.35 11.80
N MET A 339 -2.48 -36.52 12.79
CA MET A 339 -2.05 -36.72 14.19
C MET A 339 -1.42 -38.07 14.44
N ASN A 340 -1.93 -39.14 13.79
CA ASN A 340 -1.53 -40.52 14.03
C ASN A 340 -0.37 -40.98 13.15
N ASN A 341 -0.20 -40.41 11.97
CA ASN A 341 0.90 -40.75 11.05
C ASN A 341 2.14 -39.91 11.40
N LYS A 342 2.70 -40.19 12.53
CA LYS A 342 4.00 -39.65 12.93
C LYS A 342 5.11 -40.24 12.05
N PRO A 343 5.95 -39.38 11.55
CA PRO A 343 5.96 -37.96 11.57
C PRO A 343 5.30 -37.46 10.31
N MET A 344 4.57 -36.35 10.40
CA MET A 344 4.24 -35.54 9.22
C MET A 344 5.53 -35.10 8.49
N ARG A 345 6.50 -36.04 8.53
CA ARG A 345 7.82 -35.86 7.91
C ARG A 345 7.68 -35.66 6.44
N THR A 346 6.59 -36.15 5.93
CA THR A 346 6.34 -36.12 4.53
C THR A 346 4.85 -36.32 4.37
N ILE A 347 4.17 -35.30 3.97
CA ILE A 347 3.03 -35.61 3.17
C ILE A 347 3.65 -36.41 2.01
N GLY A 348 3.57 -37.69 2.06
CA GLY A 348 4.03 -38.42 0.95
C GLY A 348 4.51 -39.82 1.21
N ILE A 349 5.48 -40.09 2.02
CA ILE A 349 6.07 -41.40 2.08
C ILE A 349 6.25 -41.88 3.52
N ASP A 350 5.55 -42.92 3.90
CA ASP A 350 5.90 -43.74 5.07
C ASP A 350 7.06 -44.66 4.69
N THR A 351 8.25 -44.34 5.17
CA THR A 351 9.46 -45.07 4.87
C THR A 351 9.42 -46.51 5.40
N SER A 352 8.56 -46.81 6.38
CA SER A 352 8.41 -48.15 6.94
C SER A 352 7.56 -49.09 6.10
N THR A 353 6.58 -48.52 5.39
CA THR A 353 5.62 -49.29 4.56
C THR A 353 5.79 -49.07 3.06
N GLY A 354 6.59 -48.07 2.67
CA GLY A 354 6.73 -47.63 1.27
C GLY A 354 5.47 -46.99 0.68
N ARG A 355 4.47 -46.73 1.52
CA ARG A 355 3.22 -46.13 1.07
C ARG A 355 3.35 -44.63 0.94
N GLN A 356 2.81 -44.12 -0.14
CA GLN A 356 2.73 -42.72 -0.45
C GLN A 356 1.36 -42.19 -0.05
N TYR A 357 1.34 -41.04 0.58
CA TYR A 357 0.12 -40.37 1.06
C TYR A 357 -0.08 -39.08 0.33
N VAL A 358 -1.31 -38.78 -0.05
CA VAL A 358 -1.65 -37.51 -0.63
C VAL A 358 -2.55 -36.71 0.32
N TYR A 359 -2.15 -35.48 0.56
CA TYR A 359 -3.08 -34.47 0.94
C TYR A 359 -3.82 -34.00 -0.32
N ARG A 360 -5.07 -34.37 -0.47
CA ARG A 360 -5.90 -33.73 -1.46
C ARG A 360 -6.31 -32.37 -0.94
N PRO A 361 -6.26 -31.31 -1.76
CA PRO A 361 -6.86 -30.06 -1.39
C PRO A 361 -8.32 -30.34 -1.03
N TYR A 362 -8.64 -30.08 0.21
CA TYR A 362 -9.94 -30.35 0.78
C TYR A 362 -10.58 -29.03 1.11
N GLN A 363 -11.82 -28.83 0.67
CA GLN A 363 -12.56 -27.64 1.04
C GLN A 363 -12.89 -27.72 2.53
N LEU A 364 -12.11 -27.02 3.33
CA LEU A 364 -12.33 -26.94 4.75
C LEU A 364 -13.55 -26.03 5.01
N PRO A 365 -14.40 -26.33 6.01
CA PRO A 365 -15.53 -25.46 6.34
C PRO A 365 -15.15 -23.99 6.59
N ILE A 366 -13.95 -23.76 7.10
CA ILE A 366 -13.38 -22.42 7.34
C ILE A 366 -13.05 -21.65 6.05
N PHE A 367 -12.96 -22.34 4.91
CA PHE A 367 -12.67 -21.76 3.60
C PHE A 367 -13.88 -21.85 2.66
N GLN A 368 -15.11 -21.97 3.18
CA GLN A 368 -16.32 -22.03 2.35
C GLN A 368 -16.41 -20.85 1.39
N ASP A 369 -15.97 -19.66 1.85
CA ASP A 369 -15.94 -18.43 1.06
C ASP A 369 -14.54 -18.16 0.44
N GLY A 370 -13.68 -19.20 0.38
CA GLY A 370 -12.29 -19.08 -0.07
C GLY A 370 -11.32 -18.77 1.06
N MET A 371 -10.02 -18.69 0.72
CA MET A 371 -8.95 -18.43 1.69
C MET A 371 -8.93 -16.97 2.17
N PHE A 372 -9.41 -16.06 1.34
CA PHE A 372 -9.41 -14.62 1.59
C PHE A 372 -10.82 -14.05 1.34
N PRO A 373 -11.80 -14.36 2.22
CA PRO A 373 -13.17 -13.91 2.02
C PRO A 373 -13.28 -12.39 2.11
N MET A 374 -14.28 -11.84 1.42
CA MET A 374 -14.68 -10.45 1.56
C MET A 374 -14.95 -10.07 3.00
N ARG A 375 -14.71 -8.82 3.32
CA ARG A 375 -14.95 -8.28 4.66
C ARG A 375 -15.63 -6.93 4.59
N GLU A 376 -16.62 -6.73 5.43
CA GLU A 376 -17.15 -5.42 5.75
C GLU A 376 -16.18 -4.70 6.69
N VAL A 377 -15.73 -3.52 6.30
CA VAL A 377 -14.79 -2.69 7.05
C VAL A 377 -15.32 -1.27 7.18
N ASN A 378 -14.85 -0.54 8.19
CA ASN A 378 -15.12 0.88 8.30
C ASN A 378 -14.47 1.62 7.14
N GLN A 379 -15.23 2.47 6.48
CA GLN A 379 -14.72 3.33 5.42
C GLN A 379 -14.09 4.58 6.03
N TYR A 380 -12.83 4.82 5.69
CA TYR A 380 -12.12 6.06 5.96
C TYR A 380 -11.84 6.79 4.65
N ALA A 381 -11.14 7.91 4.73
CA ALA A 381 -10.66 8.61 3.54
C ALA A 381 -9.98 7.63 2.56
N ASN A 382 -10.03 7.91 1.29
CA ASN A 382 -9.42 7.11 0.19
C ASN A 382 -10.13 5.79 -0.18
N LEU A 383 -11.18 5.37 0.50
CA LEU A 383 -12.07 4.32 0.01
C LEU A 383 -13.19 4.91 -0.86
N ASP A 384 -13.77 4.09 -1.73
CA ASP A 384 -14.97 4.48 -2.46
C ASP A 384 -16.15 4.63 -1.48
N LYS A 385 -17.17 5.37 -1.87
CA LYS A 385 -18.34 5.66 -1.03
C LYS A 385 -18.99 4.39 -0.51
N GLY A 386 -19.50 4.44 0.71
CA GLY A 386 -20.08 3.31 1.41
C GLY A 386 -21.19 2.59 0.65
N GLY A 387 -21.33 1.31 0.96
CA GLY A 387 -22.30 0.41 0.33
C GLY A 387 -21.84 -0.22 -1.00
N GLU A 388 -20.71 0.19 -1.54
CA GLU A 388 -20.11 -0.39 -2.73
C GLU A 388 -19.03 -1.43 -2.38
N GLU A 389 -18.85 -2.40 -3.27
CA GLU A 389 -17.77 -3.36 -3.17
C GLU A 389 -16.47 -2.71 -3.66
N VAL A 390 -15.45 -2.72 -2.81
CA VAL A 390 -14.10 -2.26 -3.14
C VAL A 390 -13.24 -3.46 -3.48
N THR A 391 -12.77 -3.51 -4.70
CA THR A 391 -11.91 -4.59 -5.18
C THR A 391 -10.45 -4.19 -5.13
N LEU A 392 -9.65 -4.94 -4.36
CA LEU A 392 -8.23 -4.72 -4.18
C LEU A 392 -7.43 -5.48 -5.24
N LYS A 393 -6.60 -4.77 -5.99
CA LYS A 393 -5.69 -5.35 -6.99
C LYS A 393 -4.30 -5.69 -6.45
N PHE A 394 -3.97 -5.25 -5.23
CA PHE A 394 -2.89 -5.84 -4.45
C PHE A 394 -3.47 -7.09 -3.80
N ILE A 395 -2.98 -8.25 -4.20
CA ILE A 395 -3.55 -9.53 -3.79
C ILE A 395 -2.55 -10.35 -2.97
N PRO A 396 -3.01 -11.17 -2.03
CA PRO A 396 -2.15 -12.17 -1.43
C PRO A 396 -1.67 -13.15 -2.51
N CYS A 397 -0.39 -13.50 -2.47
CA CYS A 397 0.17 -14.50 -3.35
C CYS A 397 -0.41 -15.89 -3.01
N ALA A 398 -0.70 -16.70 -4.03
CA ALA A 398 -1.00 -18.11 -3.81
C ALA A 398 0.20 -18.84 -3.19
N GLN A 399 -0.04 -19.97 -2.54
CA GLN A 399 0.99 -20.74 -1.84
C GLN A 399 0.94 -22.21 -2.24
N VAL A 400 2.11 -22.79 -2.43
CA VAL A 400 2.26 -24.21 -2.75
C VAL A 400 3.33 -24.83 -1.87
N PHE A 401 3.28 -26.17 -1.80
CA PHE A 401 4.34 -26.95 -1.16
C PHE A 401 5.45 -27.29 -2.13
N HIS A 402 6.67 -27.06 -1.72
CA HIS A 402 7.87 -27.50 -2.39
C HIS A 402 8.51 -28.66 -1.61
N ILE A 403 8.83 -29.75 -2.33
CA ILE A 403 9.55 -30.89 -1.75
C ILE A 403 11.04 -30.63 -1.82
N ILE A 404 11.69 -30.69 -0.67
CA ILE A 404 13.14 -30.57 -0.57
C ILE A 404 13.71 -31.94 -0.16
N PRO A 405 14.28 -32.73 -1.09
CA PRO A 405 14.95 -33.97 -0.75
C PRO A 405 16.24 -33.66 0.00
N CYS A 406 16.39 -34.27 1.19
CA CYS A 406 17.55 -34.07 2.06
C CYS A 406 18.49 -35.27 1.97
N TYR A 407 19.78 -34.97 1.96
CA TYR A 407 20.85 -35.96 1.89
C TYR A 407 21.80 -35.82 3.07
N ASP A 408 22.36 -36.95 3.53
CA ASP A 408 23.43 -36.94 4.52
C ASP A 408 24.78 -36.55 3.89
N ALA A 409 25.84 -36.52 4.72
CA ALA A 409 27.19 -36.21 4.26
C ALA A 409 27.74 -37.24 3.27
N GLY A 410 27.22 -38.43 3.25
CA GLY A 410 27.59 -39.54 2.32
C GLY A 410 26.84 -39.49 0.99
N GLY A 411 25.82 -38.63 0.87
CA GLY A 411 24.97 -38.53 -0.31
C GLY A 411 23.80 -39.49 -0.34
N GLU A 412 23.51 -40.16 0.77
CA GLU A 412 22.31 -40.97 0.93
C GLU A 412 21.11 -40.09 1.28
N ARG A 413 19.97 -40.33 0.62
CA ARG A 413 18.74 -39.59 0.88
C ARG A 413 18.18 -39.99 2.25
N VAL A 414 18.16 -39.03 3.19
CA VAL A 414 17.71 -39.26 4.56
C VAL A 414 16.25 -38.86 4.78
N GLY A 415 15.63 -38.17 3.84
CA GLY A 415 14.22 -37.83 3.92
C GLY A 415 13.83 -36.71 2.95
N ASP A 416 12.54 -36.38 2.96
CA ASP A 416 11.98 -35.29 2.19
C ASP A 416 11.31 -34.30 3.16
N TYR A 417 11.54 -33.02 2.94
CA TYR A 417 10.90 -31.95 3.69
C TYR A 417 9.95 -31.20 2.78
N LEU A 418 8.82 -30.82 3.33
CA LEU A 418 7.85 -29.96 2.70
C LEU A 418 8.09 -28.54 3.17
N TRP A 419 8.16 -27.64 2.23
CA TRP A 419 8.33 -26.24 2.51
C TRP A 419 7.30 -25.40 1.75
N HIS A 420 6.82 -24.36 2.38
CA HIS A 420 5.92 -23.40 1.76
C HIS A 420 6.69 -22.40 0.91
N ILE A 421 6.23 -22.18 -0.30
CA ILE A 421 6.72 -21.12 -1.18
C ILE A 421 5.53 -20.38 -1.83
N PRO A 422 5.68 -19.09 -2.12
CA PRO A 422 4.70 -18.35 -2.90
C PRO A 422 4.61 -18.91 -4.32
N SER A 423 3.42 -18.81 -4.91
CA SER A 423 3.16 -19.27 -6.27
C SER A 423 2.40 -18.22 -7.06
N ILE A 424 2.78 -18.03 -8.29
CA ILE A 424 2.06 -17.23 -9.28
C ILE A 424 1.20 -18.10 -10.23
N GLU A 425 1.19 -19.41 -10.05
CA GLU A 425 0.47 -20.35 -10.92
C GLU A 425 -1.04 -20.12 -10.95
N GLY A 426 -1.61 -19.49 -9.94
CA GLY A 426 -3.02 -19.13 -9.89
C GLY A 426 -3.38 -17.81 -10.56
N ASN A 427 -2.43 -17.05 -11.06
CA ASN A 427 -2.66 -15.68 -11.59
C ASN A 427 -3.11 -15.65 -13.05
N THR A 428 -3.29 -16.80 -13.71
CA THR A 428 -3.82 -16.88 -15.07
C THR A 428 -5.30 -16.46 -15.12
N THR A 429 -5.68 -15.67 -16.12
CA THR A 429 -7.09 -15.35 -16.36
C THR A 429 -7.85 -16.57 -16.86
N ALA A 430 -9.18 -16.61 -16.66
CA ALA A 430 -10.06 -17.67 -17.17
C ALA A 430 -9.99 -17.87 -18.69
N GLU A 431 -9.42 -16.93 -19.44
CA GLU A 431 -9.22 -16.98 -20.89
C GLU A 431 -7.85 -17.56 -21.31
N GLY A 432 -7.02 -18.00 -20.33
CA GLY A 432 -5.74 -18.63 -20.62
C GLY A 432 -4.64 -17.70 -21.11
N GLU A 433 -4.85 -16.41 -21.05
CA GLU A 433 -3.80 -15.43 -21.32
C GLU A 433 -2.98 -15.20 -20.07
N ASP A 434 -1.68 -15.50 -20.15
CA ASP A 434 -0.70 -15.20 -19.12
C ASP A 434 -0.62 -13.69 -18.91
N VAL A 435 -1.25 -13.19 -17.84
CA VAL A 435 -1.19 -11.76 -17.48
C VAL A 435 0.18 -11.37 -16.92
N SER A 436 1.03 -12.33 -16.59
CA SER A 436 2.39 -12.11 -16.09
C SER A 436 3.38 -11.67 -17.17
N ALA A 437 3.07 -11.88 -18.43
CA ALA A 437 3.91 -11.50 -19.56
C ALA A 437 3.09 -10.68 -20.56
N LEU A 438 2.76 -9.45 -20.23
CA LEU A 438 2.54 -8.46 -21.28
C LEU A 438 3.91 -8.25 -21.94
N ASN A 439 4.14 -9.02 -23.00
CA ASN A 439 5.26 -8.83 -23.89
C ASN A 439 5.21 -7.39 -24.41
N MET A 440 6.04 -6.53 -23.81
CA MET A 440 6.23 -5.15 -24.32
C MET A 440 6.54 -5.14 -25.82
N THR A 441 7.06 -6.22 -26.34
CA THR A 441 7.33 -6.43 -27.76
C THR A 441 6.03 -6.46 -28.59
N GLU A 442 4.99 -7.14 -28.12
CA GLU A 442 3.69 -7.20 -28.82
C GLU A 442 2.94 -5.87 -28.77
N LEU A 443 3.07 -5.12 -27.68
CA LEU A 443 2.49 -3.76 -27.58
C LEU A 443 3.17 -2.78 -28.56
N ILE A 444 4.47 -2.91 -28.76
CA ILE A 444 5.23 -2.08 -29.70
C ILE A 444 4.96 -2.50 -31.15
N GLU A 445 4.86 -3.80 -31.44
CA GLU A 445 4.60 -4.33 -32.77
C GLU A 445 3.15 -4.13 -33.24
N SER A 446 2.18 -4.11 -32.32
CA SER A 446 0.77 -3.93 -32.68
C SER A 446 0.39 -2.49 -33.01
N GLY A 447 1.26 -1.51 -32.75
CA GLY A 447 1.00 -0.09 -33.02
C GLY A 447 -0.22 0.49 -32.28
N LYS A 448 -0.77 -0.26 -31.34
CA LYS A 448 -1.90 0.18 -30.51
C LYS A 448 -1.36 1.01 -29.33
N THR A 449 -1.06 2.25 -29.63
CA THR A 449 -0.96 3.32 -28.64
C THR A 449 -2.34 3.74 -28.14
N ASP A 450 -3.26 2.81 -27.99
CA ASP A 450 -4.55 3.14 -27.42
C ASP A 450 -4.41 3.19 -25.91
N SER A 451 -4.22 4.40 -25.45
CA SER A 451 -4.10 4.93 -24.10
C SER A 451 -5.32 4.68 -23.18
N GLY A 452 -6.05 3.62 -23.38
CA GLY A 452 -7.30 3.34 -22.69
C GLY A 452 -7.37 2.04 -21.91
N GLN A 453 -6.32 1.22 -21.88
CA GLN A 453 -6.30 0.06 -21.01
C GLN A 453 -5.72 0.44 -19.64
N SER A 454 -6.59 0.86 -18.74
CA SER A 454 -6.38 0.72 -17.30
C SER A 454 -5.95 -0.72 -17.06
N GLY A 455 -4.68 -0.91 -16.63
CA GLY A 455 -4.09 -2.23 -16.55
C GLY A 455 -4.92 -3.16 -15.67
N SER A 456 -5.44 -4.22 -16.27
CA SER A 456 -6.17 -5.29 -15.59
C SER A 456 -5.27 -6.18 -14.73
N GLY A 457 -4.00 -5.85 -14.59
CA GLY A 457 -3.01 -6.62 -13.84
C GLY A 457 -3.26 -6.60 -12.32
N ARG A 458 -2.78 -7.64 -11.65
CA ARG A 458 -2.78 -7.78 -10.19
C ARG A 458 -1.34 -7.74 -9.70
N LEU A 459 -1.14 -7.28 -8.46
CA LEU A 459 0.16 -7.28 -7.81
C LEU A 459 0.13 -8.29 -6.66
N SER A 460 0.90 -9.37 -6.79
CA SER A 460 0.96 -10.44 -5.79
C SER A 460 1.92 -10.08 -4.66
N LEU A 461 1.49 -10.26 -3.42
CA LEU A 461 2.24 -9.93 -2.21
C LEU A 461 2.43 -11.16 -1.32
N ALA A 462 3.59 -11.24 -0.69
CA ALA A 462 3.88 -12.19 0.38
C ALA A 462 4.76 -11.53 1.45
N PHE A 463 4.67 -11.99 2.71
CA PHE A 463 5.61 -11.58 3.76
C PHE A 463 6.89 -12.39 3.65
N TRP A 464 8.01 -11.71 3.75
CA TRP A 464 9.32 -12.32 3.89
C TRP A 464 9.62 -12.60 5.37
N HIS A 465 9.91 -13.85 5.69
CA HIS A 465 10.19 -14.31 7.06
C HIS A 465 11.67 -14.62 7.30
N GLY A 466 12.53 -14.34 6.31
CA GLY A 466 13.93 -14.72 6.37
C GLY A 466 14.18 -16.21 6.08
N CYS A 467 15.37 -16.67 6.41
CA CYS A 467 15.69 -18.09 6.35
C CYS A 467 15.31 -18.76 7.68
N ARG A 468 14.42 -19.73 7.64
CA ARG A 468 13.87 -20.45 8.80
C ARG A 468 14.18 -21.94 8.73
N THR A 469 14.34 -22.55 9.90
CA THR A 469 14.39 -24.00 10.06
C THR A 469 13.02 -24.58 10.40
N GLU A 470 12.16 -23.76 10.99
CA GLU A 470 10.80 -24.12 11.35
C GLU A 470 9.94 -24.26 10.10
N ASN A 471 9.32 -25.42 9.96
CA ASN A 471 8.37 -25.67 8.87
C ASN A 471 6.95 -25.48 9.36
N ALA A 472 6.11 -24.86 8.57
CA ALA A 472 4.68 -24.70 8.88
C ALA A 472 3.96 -26.05 9.01
N ILE A 473 4.44 -27.08 8.35
CA ILE A 473 3.91 -28.45 8.44
C ILE A 473 5.08 -29.44 8.54
N GLY A 474 5.12 -30.18 9.65
CA GLY A 474 6.09 -31.24 9.85
C GLY A 474 7.35 -30.83 10.62
N PRO A 475 8.39 -31.65 10.62
CA PRO A 475 9.59 -31.39 11.39
C PRO A 475 10.40 -30.22 10.83
N ALA A 476 11.17 -29.59 11.71
CA ALA A 476 12.11 -28.55 11.29
C ALA A 476 13.12 -29.09 10.27
N LEU A 477 13.51 -28.24 9.33
CA LEU A 477 14.61 -28.54 8.41
C LEU A 477 15.95 -28.57 9.18
N PRO A 478 16.89 -29.43 8.77
CA PRO A 478 18.22 -29.46 9.38
C PRO A 478 19.04 -28.19 9.07
N VAL A 479 18.62 -27.41 8.10
CA VAL A 479 19.25 -26.15 7.68
C VAL A 479 18.17 -25.13 7.33
N ALA A 480 18.51 -23.84 7.52
CA ALA A 480 17.57 -22.78 7.24
C ALA A 480 17.26 -22.66 5.74
N TYR A 481 15.99 -22.50 5.42
CA TYR A 481 15.46 -22.31 4.07
C TYR A 481 14.69 -20.99 3.95
N PRO A 482 14.76 -20.32 2.80
CA PRO A 482 14.01 -19.08 2.56
C PRO A 482 12.51 -19.28 2.70
N LEU A 483 11.83 -18.46 3.52
CA LEU A 483 10.40 -18.53 3.76
C LEU A 483 9.72 -17.22 3.37
N ALA A 484 8.77 -17.31 2.47
CA ALA A 484 7.85 -16.23 2.17
C ALA A 484 6.41 -16.77 2.12
N MET A 485 5.47 -16.06 2.74
CA MET A 485 4.08 -16.49 2.86
C MET A 485 3.13 -15.29 2.84
N SER A 486 1.97 -15.43 2.20
CA SER A 486 0.90 -14.42 2.24
C SER A 486 0.00 -14.56 3.45
N ASP A 487 -0.09 -15.78 3.99
CA ASP A 487 -0.88 -16.11 5.18
C ASP A 487 -0.37 -17.41 5.80
N ASN A 488 -0.51 -17.52 7.12
CA ASN A 488 -0.30 -18.77 7.83
C ASN A 488 -1.61 -19.57 7.88
N MET A 489 -2.01 -20.12 6.74
CA MET A 489 -3.27 -20.84 6.60
C MET A 489 -3.38 -22.10 7.49
N PHE A 490 -2.26 -22.65 7.96
CA PHE A 490 -2.25 -23.83 8.80
C PHE A 490 -2.51 -23.54 10.27
N GLN A 491 -2.36 -22.31 10.72
CA GLN A 491 -2.74 -21.93 12.06
C GLN A 491 -4.24 -22.19 12.32
N VAL A 492 -5.08 -21.84 11.36
CA VAL A 492 -6.52 -22.03 11.47
C VAL A 492 -6.88 -23.51 11.56
N LEU A 493 -6.12 -24.40 10.87
CA LEU A 493 -6.25 -25.84 10.99
C LEU A 493 -5.87 -26.34 12.37
N THR A 494 -4.83 -25.78 13.00
CA THR A 494 -4.38 -26.14 14.35
C THR A 494 -5.35 -25.69 15.42
N GLU A 495 -5.90 -24.51 15.30
CA GLU A 495 -6.88 -23.97 16.25
C GLU A 495 -8.18 -24.80 16.26
N GLN A 496 -8.54 -25.39 15.11
CA GLN A 496 -9.72 -26.25 15.00
C GLN A 496 -9.45 -27.73 15.30
N LEU A 497 -8.22 -28.17 15.22
CA LEU A 497 -7.80 -29.54 15.49
C LEU A 497 -7.05 -29.58 16.82
N GLU A 498 -7.78 -29.63 17.94
CA GLU A 498 -7.20 -29.72 19.28
C GLU A 498 -6.08 -30.76 19.35
N GLY A 499 -4.86 -30.30 19.68
CA GLY A 499 -3.70 -31.15 19.93
C GLY A 499 -2.78 -31.43 18.73
N ALA A 500 -2.99 -30.82 17.58
CA ALA A 500 -2.04 -30.94 16.47
C ALA A 500 -0.78 -30.10 16.76
N PRO A 501 0.41 -30.69 16.83
CA PRO A 501 1.64 -29.95 17.05
C PRO A 501 2.06 -29.29 15.73
N MET A 502 1.54 -28.11 15.43
CA MET A 502 1.99 -27.33 14.30
C MET A 502 2.78 -26.12 14.78
N VAL A 503 3.90 -25.88 14.12
CA VAL A 503 4.66 -24.66 14.36
C VAL A 503 3.91 -23.50 13.74
N VAL A 504 3.39 -22.64 14.58
CA VAL A 504 2.77 -21.40 14.16
C VAL A 504 3.89 -20.44 13.80
N VAL A 505 4.07 -20.14 12.54
CA VAL A 505 4.87 -19.02 12.09
C VAL A 505 4.00 -17.79 12.27
N ASP A 506 4.44 -16.89 13.14
CA ASP A 506 3.83 -15.61 13.53
C ASP A 506 2.46 -15.28 12.89
N SER A 507 1.39 -15.51 13.63
CA SER A 507 -0.01 -15.30 13.18
C SER A 507 -0.32 -13.87 12.73
N GLU A 508 0.55 -12.94 13.09
CA GLU A 508 0.43 -11.52 12.77
C GLU A 508 0.74 -11.22 11.30
N TYR A 509 1.50 -12.08 10.62
CA TYR A 509 1.87 -11.90 9.22
C TYR A 509 0.86 -12.56 8.29
N SER A 510 -0.30 -11.95 8.14
CA SER A 510 -1.39 -12.43 7.29
C SER A 510 -1.99 -11.29 6.48
N LEU A 511 -2.31 -11.56 5.23
CA LEU A 511 -3.05 -10.66 4.34
C LEU A 511 -4.56 -10.94 4.36
N ARG A 512 -5.07 -11.72 5.31
CA ARG A 512 -6.52 -11.85 5.49
C ARG A 512 -7.15 -10.52 5.83
N LEU A 513 -8.25 -10.20 5.17
CA LEU A 513 -8.95 -8.94 5.38
C LEU A 513 -9.45 -8.78 6.83
N SER A 514 -9.71 -9.89 7.54
CA SER A 514 -10.04 -9.83 8.97
C SER A 514 -8.89 -9.33 9.85
N VAL A 515 -7.64 -9.61 9.46
CA VAL A 515 -6.45 -9.12 10.16
C VAL A 515 -6.19 -7.65 9.81
N LEU A 516 -6.31 -7.30 8.52
CA LEU A 516 -6.19 -5.92 8.07
C LEU A 516 -7.27 -5.03 8.69
N ASP A 517 -8.51 -5.51 8.78
CA ASP A 517 -9.62 -4.79 9.42
C ASP A 517 -9.31 -4.48 10.88
N ALA A 518 -8.92 -5.47 11.65
CA ALA A 518 -8.61 -5.29 13.07
C ALA A 518 -7.48 -4.28 13.32
N GLU A 519 -6.51 -4.19 12.43
CA GLU A 519 -5.34 -3.32 12.61
C GLU A 519 -5.48 -1.95 11.94
N LEU A 520 -6.01 -1.90 10.74
CA LEU A 520 -5.94 -0.73 9.87
C LEU A 520 -7.28 -0.01 9.70
N TYR A 521 -8.40 -0.73 9.81
CA TYR A 521 -9.73 -0.16 9.60
C TYR A 521 -10.52 0.04 10.89
N SER A 522 -10.13 -0.61 11.98
CA SER A 522 -10.75 -0.36 13.29
C SER A 522 -10.37 1.02 13.79
N GLY A 523 -11.34 1.92 13.86
CA GLY A 523 -11.12 3.31 14.27
C GLY A 523 -11.25 3.51 15.77
N VAL A 524 -10.42 4.40 16.30
CA VAL A 524 -10.46 4.87 17.70
C VAL A 524 -11.13 6.24 17.83
N TYR A 525 -11.54 6.84 16.72
CA TYR A 525 -12.28 8.10 16.69
C TYR A 525 -13.48 7.98 15.74
N ASN A 526 -14.48 8.80 15.98
CA ASN A 526 -15.68 8.89 15.16
C ASN A 526 -15.80 10.32 14.62
N ILE A 527 -15.97 10.44 13.30
CA ILE A 527 -16.17 11.72 12.61
C ILE A 527 -17.59 11.73 12.07
N ASP A 528 -18.39 12.70 12.51
CA ASP A 528 -19.75 12.88 12.00
C ASP A 528 -19.72 13.70 10.71
N THR A 529 -19.64 13.04 9.57
CA THR A 529 -19.61 13.68 8.25
C THR A 529 -20.97 14.12 7.75
N THR A 530 -22.06 13.75 8.45
CA THR A 530 -23.42 14.17 8.07
C THR A 530 -23.69 15.64 8.33
N LYS A 531 -22.90 16.28 9.17
CA LYS A 531 -23.05 17.70 9.56
C LYS A 531 -21.78 18.48 9.28
N ALA A 532 -21.75 19.18 8.18
CA ALA A 532 -20.66 20.09 7.84
C ALA A 532 -20.90 21.46 8.47
N TYR A 533 -20.04 21.84 9.42
CA TYR A 533 -20.07 23.14 10.07
C TYR A 533 -19.14 24.11 9.32
N LYS A 534 -19.67 25.20 8.82
CA LYS A 534 -18.88 26.27 8.21
C LYS A 534 -18.76 27.43 9.17
N PHE A 535 -17.55 27.68 9.59
CA PHE A 535 -17.20 28.79 10.48
C PHE A 535 -16.45 29.87 9.71
N TYR A 536 -16.63 31.11 10.19
CA TYR A 536 -15.88 32.27 9.72
C TYR A 536 -15.03 32.80 10.87
N THR A 537 -13.81 33.19 10.57
CA THR A 537 -12.87 33.69 11.57
C THR A 537 -11.99 34.80 11.00
N SER A 538 -11.50 35.65 11.90
CA SER A 538 -10.49 36.65 11.61
C SER A 538 -9.16 36.37 12.30
N ASP A 539 -8.92 35.12 12.71
CA ASP A 539 -7.65 34.71 13.31
C ASP A 539 -6.49 35.02 12.34
N PRO A 540 -5.46 35.74 12.80
CA PRO A 540 -4.32 36.08 11.94
C PRO A 540 -3.49 34.86 11.53
N ASN A 541 -3.55 33.79 12.32
CA ASN A 541 -2.88 32.52 12.01
C ASN A 541 -3.75 31.71 11.07
N LEU A 542 -3.09 31.06 10.13
CA LEU A 542 -3.69 30.05 9.25
C LEU A 542 -3.08 28.70 9.64
N PRO A 543 -3.76 27.93 10.49
CA PRO A 543 -3.24 26.63 10.91
C PRO A 543 -3.32 25.60 9.77
N ASP A 544 -2.67 24.48 9.96
CA ASP A 544 -2.76 23.36 9.03
C ASP A 544 -4.16 22.73 9.09
N ALA A 545 -4.74 22.41 7.93
CA ALA A 545 -6.07 21.79 7.83
C ALA A 545 -6.13 20.40 8.49
N ARG A 546 -4.98 19.77 8.72
CA ARG A 546 -4.87 18.43 9.31
C ARG A 546 -4.96 18.40 10.83
N LEU A 547 -4.95 19.56 11.49
CA LEU A 547 -5.03 19.68 12.94
C LEU A 547 -6.47 19.50 13.45
N ILE A 548 -6.61 19.26 14.75
CA ILE A 548 -7.89 19.24 15.42
C ILE A 548 -8.21 20.65 15.86
N PHE A 549 -9.33 21.19 15.40
CA PHE A 549 -9.77 22.52 15.73
C PHE A 549 -10.71 22.50 16.94
N VAL A 550 -10.38 23.24 17.97
CA VAL A 550 -11.26 23.43 19.12
C VAL A 550 -11.99 24.76 18.97
N ILE A 551 -13.30 24.67 18.73
CA ILE A 551 -14.19 25.81 18.55
C ILE A 551 -15.31 25.69 19.59
N ARG A 552 -15.44 26.69 20.49
CA ARG A 552 -16.48 26.71 21.54
C ARG A 552 -16.51 25.42 22.37
N ASN A 553 -15.33 24.92 22.75
CA ASN A 553 -15.13 23.69 23.53
C ASN A 553 -15.60 22.38 22.84
N LYS A 554 -15.79 22.41 21.52
CA LYS A 554 -16.04 21.21 20.71
C LYS A 554 -14.86 20.98 19.78
N ARG A 555 -14.55 19.72 19.55
CA ARG A 555 -13.50 19.28 18.64
C ARG A 555 -14.05 19.08 17.23
N PHE A 556 -13.34 19.59 16.27
CA PHE A 556 -13.66 19.48 14.86
C PHE A 556 -12.42 19.08 14.06
N VAL A 557 -12.60 18.36 12.97
CA VAL A 557 -11.60 18.14 11.94
C VAL A 557 -11.98 18.93 10.70
N CYS A 558 -11.02 19.64 10.15
CA CYS A 558 -11.27 20.50 9.01
C CYS A 558 -11.29 19.67 7.71
N ARG A 559 -12.31 19.86 6.89
CA ARG A 559 -12.37 19.36 5.51
C ARG A 559 -11.62 20.29 4.57
N GLU A 560 -11.91 21.59 4.68
CA GLU A 560 -11.36 22.60 3.80
C GLU A 560 -11.30 23.96 4.47
N MET A 561 -10.33 24.78 4.09
CA MET A 561 -10.21 26.18 4.45
C MET A 561 -10.14 27.03 3.19
N ASN A 562 -10.83 28.19 3.21
CA ASN A 562 -10.87 29.11 2.10
C ASN A 562 -10.47 30.52 2.57
N PHE A 563 -9.50 31.12 1.90
CA PHE A 563 -9.09 32.50 2.15
C PHE A 563 -8.69 33.20 0.85
N SER A 564 -8.77 34.51 0.83
CA SER A 564 -8.47 35.32 -0.35
C SER A 564 -7.22 36.16 -0.14
N ILE A 565 -6.48 36.33 -1.22
CA ILE A 565 -5.42 37.33 -1.34
C ILE A 565 -5.95 38.43 -2.27
N ALA A 566 -6.05 39.63 -1.79
CA ALA A 566 -6.48 40.80 -2.56
C ALA A 566 -5.82 42.07 -2.03
N GLN A 567 -5.70 43.11 -2.86
CA GLN A 567 -5.10 44.39 -2.49
C GLN A 567 -3.70 44.27 -1.88
N GLY A 568 -2.94 43.28 -2.35
CA GLY A 568 -1.56 43.09 -1.92
C GLY A 568 -1.36 42.32 -0.61
N GLN A 569 -2.42 41.79 0.00
CA GLN A 569 -2.36 41.10 1.30
C GLN A 569 -3.41 40.00 1.42
N LYS A 570 -3.19 39.05 2.37
CA LYS A 570 -4.22 38.08 2.78
C LYS A 570 -5.37 38.84 3.43
N GLN A 571 -6.60 38.54 3.01
CA GLN A 571 -7.79 39.14 3.66
C GLN A 571 -7.94 38.59 5.08
N LYS A 572 -8.44 39.45 5.98
CA LYS A 572 -8.55 39.10 7.40
C LYS A 572 -9.55 37.98 7.64
N ARG A 573 -10.71 38.06 6.98
CA ARG A 573 -11.77 37.08 7.11
C ARG A 573 -11.46 35.85 6.24
N TRP A 574 -11.56 34.65 6.82
CA TRP A 574 -11.46 33.39 6.13
C TRP A 574 -12.46 32.40 6.70
N SER A 575 -12.71 31.32 5.99
CA SER A 575 -13.68 30.30 6.39
C SER A 575 -13.05 28.91 6.45
N LEU A 576 -13.64 28.06 7.29
CA LEU A 576 -13.31 26.65 7.38
C LEU A 576 -14.59 25.82 7.46
N THR A 577 -14.62 24.72 6.72
CA THR A 577 -15.68 23.72 6.76
C THR A 577 -15.16 22.52 7.53
N CYS A 578 -15.88 22.11 8.57
CA CYS A 578 -15.39 21.13 9.53
C CYS A 578 -16.47 20.11 9.88
N TYR A 579 -16.01 18.92 10.28
CA TYR A 579 -16.84 17.86 10.83
C TYR A 579 -16.55 17.70 12.33
N PRO A 580 -17.57 17.45 13.18
CA PRO A 580 -17.35 17.07 14.57
C PRO A 580 -16.56 15.76 14.67
N ILE A 581 -15.64 15.71 15.63
CA ILE A 581 -14.87 14.49 15.92
C ILE A 581 -14.97 14.13 17.39
N ASP A 582 -15.28 12.87 17.66
CA ASP A 582 -15.16 12.26 18.97
C ASP A 582 -13.96 11.30 18.95
N ILE A 583 -12.97 11.60 19.75
CA ILE A 583 -11.83 10.73 19.98
C ILE A 583 -12.12 9.99 21.27
N ALA A 584 -12.28 8.67 21.17
CA ALA A 584 -12.35 7.85 22.36
C ALA A 584 -11.02 8.03 23.12
N ASP A 585 -11.12 8.37 24.42
CA ASP A 585 -9.95 8.54 25.26
C ASP A 585 -9.06 7.31 25.11
N ALA A 586 -7.81 7.48 24.67
CA ALA A 586 -6.87 6.37 24.51
C ALA A 586 -6.66 5.62 25.83
N GLU A 587 -6.88 6.29 26.96
CA GLU A 587 -6.94 5.66 28.28
C GLU A 587 -8.22 4.83 28.50
N ALA A 588 -9.36 5.20 27.91
CA ALA A 588 -10.59 4.43 28.00
C ALA A 588 -10.49 3.07 27.29
N TYR A 589 -9.69 2.98 26.21
CA TYR A 589 -9.41 1.72 25.53
C TYR A 589 -8.51 0.79 26.33
N LYS A 590 -7.71 1.32 27.24
CA LYS A 590 -6.86 0.55 28.14
C LYS A 590 -7.58 0.09 29.41
N ARG A 591 -8.80 0.58 29.65
CA ARG A 591 -9.60 0.21 30.84
C ARG A 591 -10.51 -0.97 30.53
N TRP A 592 -10.48 -1.97 31.39
CA TRP A 592 -11.37 -3.14 31.34
C TRP A 592 -12.83 -2.80 31.59
N ILE A 593 -13.08 -1.75 32.36
CA ILE A 593 -14.40 -1.25 32.71
C ILE A 593 -14.52 0.14 32.12
N LEU A 594 -15.45 0.29 31.19
CA LEU A 594 -15.81 1.60 30.67
C LEU A 594 -16.60 2.39 31.72
N THR A 595 -16.63 3.69 31.58
CA THR A 595 -17.44 4.59 32.43
C THR A 595 -18.93 4.25 32.41
N ASP A 596 -19.41 3.49 31.41
CA ASP A 596 -20.77 2.94 31.32
C ASP A 596 -20.97 1.58 32.03
N GLY A 597 -19.95 1.08 32.71
CA GLY A 597 -20.00 -0.17 33.48
C GLY A 597 -20.01 -1.46 32.65
N LYS A 598 -19.69 -1.40 31.35
CA LYS A 598 -19.65 -2.58 30.47
C LYS A 598 -18.26 -3.15 30.35
N TRP A 599 -18.15 -4.48 30.38
CA TRP A 599 -16.91 -5.19 30.09
C TRP A 599 -16.65 -5.26 28.57
N ARG A 600 -15.38 -5.17 28.18
CA ARG A 600 -14.94 -5.45 26.82
C ARG A 600 -13.99 -6.62 26.79
N ASP A 601 -14.27 -7.63 25.98
CA ASP A 601 -13.50 -8.88 25.89
C ASP A 601 -12.11 -8.73 25.24
N GLY A 602 -11.78 -7.59 24.68
CA GLY A 602 -10.49 -7.32 24.03
C GLY A 602 -9.50 -6.48 24.85
N GLY A 603 -9.75 -6.28 26.14
CA GLY A 603 -8.87 -5.45 26.98
C GLY A 603 -7.56 -6.14 27.34
N VAL A 604 -6.47 -5.38 27.40
CA VAL A 604 -5.15 -5.84 27.83
C VAL A 604 -4.95 -5.50 29.32
N TRP A 605 -4.49 -6.48 30.13
CA TRP A 605 -4.07 -6.23 31.50
C TRP A 605 -2.80 -5.38 31.50
N LEU A 606 -2.83 -4.28 32.26
CA LEU A 606 -1.65 -3.47 32.53
C LEU A 606 -1.33 -3.59 34.03
N ASP A 607 -0.12 -3.98 34.38
CA ASP A 607 0.34 -4.17 35.75
C ASP A 607 0.43 -2.87 36.56
N ASP A 608 0.30 -1.71 35.88
CA ASP A 608 0.35 -0.37 36.47
C ASP A 608 -1.04 0.27 36.66
N GLY A 609 -2.11 -0.48 36.41
CA GLY A 609 -3.47 -0.03 36.58
C GLY A 609 -3.82 0.22 38.05
N ARG A 610 -4.19 1.45 38.42
CA ARG A 610 -4.75 1.77 39.74
C ARG A 610 -6.26 1.56 39.72
N TRP A 611 -6.75 0.83 40.73
CA TRP A 611 -8.16 0.82 41.05
C TRP A 611 -8.56 2.21 41.57
N LEU A 612 -9.49 2.84 40.87
CA LEU A 612 -10.15 4.03 41.37
C LEU A 612 -11.47 3.58 41.98
N ASP A 613 -11.50 3.59 43.31
CA ASP A 613 -12.76 3.51 44.03
C ASP A 613 -13.51 4.81 43.73
N GLY A 614 -14.70 4.69 43.07
CA GLY A 614 -15.54 5.79 42.66
C GLY A 614 -16.14 6.61 43.77
#